data_71c760cefa6bfdfa88dfcfa4f410a8db
#
_entry.id   71c760cefa6bfdfa88dfcfa4f410a8db
#
_cell.length_a   1.000
_cell.length_b   1.000
_cell.length_c   1.000
_cell.angle_alpha   90.00
_cell.angle_beta   90.00
_cell.angle_gamma   90.00
#
_symmetry.space_group_name_H-M   'P 1'
#
loop_
_entity.id
_entity.type
_entity.pdbx_description
1 polymer ?
#
loop_
_entity_poly.entity_id
_entity_poly.type
_entity_poly.pdbx_seq_one_letter_code
_entity_poly.pdbx_strand_id
1 'polypeptide(L)'
;MLTYELKKLPGIPLYEALYRCIREDITTGRLRANEKLPSKRALAQHLEVSKITVEGAYEQLLSEGYIRSREKVGYFVEPNRESTNFDLKSTNFDPPFTNPDKKPTKFDLVDLTANGPIRFPFSVWSRLQRQVMLDLGEQLLAPLPNQGLWELRCAISAQLMAFRGMYAPPEHILIGAGTDFLYNLLIQLLGRDKQYAVEEPGYSKIRRIYAAGGVVCRGAAMDSQGVIPELLGDAQVLHISPSHHFPTGTVTSIGRRQALIQWATGAQDRWIIEDDYDSEFRFHARPMAAIQSMNPDRVIYMNTFSKTLASPIRISYMVLPGQLMTRFQKELGFYSCTVPSFEQYTLERFLTQGYFEKHINRMRKFYKARRNRVLSAIANCPYAHRLTILEQNAGLHFLLKVDTQLDDRALTEQFAQAGIRINPLSSYFHGSAAEQDTHTLVVNYSGLTDEALHKLEEILRAP
;
A
#
# COMPACT_ATOMS: atom_id res chain seq x y z
N MET A 1 -21.76 20.86 47.76
CA MET A 1 -22.68 20.20 46.82
C MET A 1 -22.12 20.45 45.44
N LEU A 2 -22.16 19.47 44.52
CA LEU A 2 -21.56 19.60 43.19
C LEU A 2 -22.37 20.63 42.38
N THR A 3 -21.72 21.68 41.85
CA THR A 3 -22.37 22.73 41.07
C THR A 3 -21.71 22.80 39.71
N TYR A 4 -22.48 22.61 38.62
CA TYR A 4 -22.01 22.62 37.24
C TYR A 4 -22.87 23.56 36.40
N GLU A 5 -22.26 24.41 35.60
CA GLU A 5 -22.96 25.15 34.56
C GLU A 5 -23.14 24.24 33.32
N LEU A 6 -24.28 23.58 33.26
CA LEU A 6 -24.61 22.71 32.14
C LEU A 6 -25.09 23.54 30.95
N LYS A 7 -24.16 24.22 30.24
CA LYS A 7 -24.48 24.93 29.00
C LYS A 7 -25.01 23.96 27.97
N LYS A 8 -26.16 24.28 27.36
CA LYS A 8 -26.68 23.53 26.20
C LYS A 8 -25.71 23.69 25.03
N LEU A 9 -24.82 22.72 24.86
CA LEU A 9 -24.03 22.61 23.66
C LEU A 9 -24.90 21.98 22.55
N PRO A 10 -24.96 22.56 21.36
CA PRO A 10 -25.77 22.01 20.27
C PRO A 10 -25.37 20.53 20.02
N GLY A 11 -26.34 19.61 20.09
CA GLY A 11 -26.15 18.19 19.81
C GLY A 11 -25.69 17.32 20.97
N ILE A 12 -25.43 17.84 22.18
CA ILE A 12 -25.03 17.02 23.34
C ILE A 12 -26.20 16.95 24.35
N PRO A 13 -26.69 15.75 24.71
CA PRO A 13 -27.69 15.57 25.75
C PRO A 13 -27.20 16.05 27.13
N LEU A 14 -28.12 16.63 27.96
CA LEU A 14 -27.75 17.15 29.28
C LEU A 14 -27.13 16.11 30.22
N TYR A 15 -27.53 14.82 30.11
CA TYR A 15 -26.96 13.77 30.94
C TYR A 15 -25.48 13.52 30.58
N GLU A 16 -25.14 13.62 29.29
CA GLU A 16 -23.77 13.45 28.81
C GLU A 16 -22.87 14.62 29.25
N ALA A 17 -23.40 15.85 29.22
CA ALA A 17 -22.69 17.02 29.75
C ALA A 17 -22.40 16.85 31.25
N LEU A 18 -23.41 16.44 32.05
CA LEU A 18 -23.24 16.17 33.48
C LEU A 18 -22.25 15.02 33.75
N TYR A 19 -22.33 13.93 32.98
CA TYR A 19 -21.38 12.82 33.04
C TYR A 19 -19.94 13.30 32.84
N ARG A 20 -19.68 14.09 31.79
CA ARG A 20 -18.34 14.62 31.48
C ARG A 20 -17.79 15.49 32.62
N CYS A 21 -18.61 16.36 33.22
CA CYS A 21 -18.20 17.19 34.34
C CYS A 21 -17.80 16.36 35.57
N ILE A 22 -18.63 15.38 35.96
CA ILE A 22 -18.35 14.53 37.13
C ILE A 22 -17.12 13.65 36.87
N ARG A 23 -16.98 13.08 35.66
CA ARG A 23 -15.80 12.30 35.26
C ARG A 23 -14.52 13.13 35.35
N GLU A 24 -14.55 14.37 34.87
CA GLU A 24 -13.42 15.29 34.95
C GLU A 24 -13.03 15.57 36.41
N ASP A 25 -14.02 15.83 37.29
CA ASP A 25 -13.74 16.04 38.70
C ASP A 25 -13.16 14.82 39.41
N ILE A 26 -13.56 13.62 39.00
CA ILE A 26 -12.96 12.36 39.50
C ILE A 26 -11.53 12.20 38.97
N THR A 27 -11.30 12.42 37.68
CA THR A 27 -9.99 12.22 37.06
C THR A 27 -8.96 13.26 37.47
N THR A 28 -9.39 14.48 37.75
CA THR A 28 -8.55 15.58 38.29
C THR A 28 -8.35 15.54 39.80
N GLY A 29 -8.99 14.59 40.50
CA GLY A 29 -8.90 14.45 41.94
C GLY A 29 -9.71 15.50 42.76
N ARG A 30 -10.53 16.33 42.11
CA ARG A 30 -11.47 17.24 42.80
C ARG A 30 -12.50 16.45 43.61
N LEU A 31 -12.96 15.31 43.08
CA LEU A 31 -13.73 14.32 43.82
C LEU A 31 -12.77 13.19 44.24
N ARG A 32 -12.64 13.00 45.55
CA ARG A 32 -11.67 12.07 46.11
C ARG A 32 -12.18 10.62 46.09
N ALA A 33 -11.27 9.67 46.04
CA ALA A 33 -11.59 8.25 46.19
C ALA A 33 -12.43 7.99 47.47
N ASN A 34 -13.47 7.17 47.35
CA ASN A 34 -14.47 6.88 48.40
C ASN A 34 -15.35 8.06 48.81
N GLU A 35 -15.25 9.21 48.15
CA GLU A 35 -16.15 10.32 48.39
C GLU A 35 -17.58 9.97 48.01
N LYS A 36 -18.52 10.33 48.84
CA LYS A 36 -19.96 10.09 48.63
C LYS A 36 -20.54 11.15 47.69
N LEU A 37 -21.09 10.72 46.58
CA LEU A 37 -21.82 11.58 45.68
C LEU A 37 -23.23 11.92 46.23
N PRO A 38 -23.81 13.10 45.87
CA PRO A 38 -25.20 13.45 46.21
C PRO A 38 -26.18 12.38 45.67
N SER A 39 -27.32 12.24 46.33
CA SER A 39 -28.36 11.37 45.78
C SER A 39 -28.88 11.94 44.45
N LYS A 40 -29.32 11.03 43.53
CA LYS A 40 -29.88 11.42 42.22
C LYS A 40 -30.94 12.52 42.36
N ARG A 41 -31.80 12.46 43.41
CA ARG A 41 -32.86 13.44 43.65
C ARG A 41 -32.30 14.78 44.15
N ALA A 42 -31.33 14.75 45.05
CA ALA A 42 -30.72 15.96 45.61
C ALA A 42 -29.89 16.71 44.54
N LEU A 43 -29.14 15.98 43.70
CA LEU A 43 -28.37 16.60 42.63
C LEU A 43 -29.25 17.16 41.53
N ALA A 44 -30.32 16.46 41.16
CA ALA A 44 -31.31 16.94 40.19
C ALA A 44 -31.98 18.25 40.63
N GLN A 45 -32.35 18.31 41.89
CA GLN A 45 -32.95 19.52 42.46
C GLN A 45 -31.96 20.70 42.53
N HIS A 46 -30.69 20.42 42.89
CA HIS A 46 -29.64 21.44 43.01
C HIS A 46 -29.22 22.03 41.66
N LEU A 47 -29.14 21.20 40.62
CA LEU A 47 -28.74 21.61 39.27
C LEU A 47 -29.93 22.05 38.39
N GLU A 48 -31.16 22.03 38.93
CA GLU A 48 -32.41 22.35 38.21
C GLU A 48 -32.58 21.51 36.90
N VAL A 49 -32.19 20.22 36.95
CA VAL A 49 -32.35 19.28 35.85
C VAL A 49 -33.30 18.15 36.20
N SER A 50 -33.74 17.39 35.19
CA SER A 50 -34.57 16.22 35.43
C SER A 50 -33.83 15.11 36.19
N LYS A 51 -34.54 14.33 37.00
CA LYS A 51 -33.98 13.16 37.69
C LYS A 51 -33.41 12.16 36.69
N ILE A 52 -34.04 12.00 35.52
CA ILE A 52 -33.60 11.13 34.43
C ILE A 52 -32.22 11.56 33.89
N THR A 53 -31.96 12.86 33.80
CA THR A 53 -30.64 13.41 33.40
C THR A 53 -29.54 12.96 34.36
N VAL A 54 -29.79 13.04 35.68
CA VAL A 54 -28.78 12.57 36.66
C VAL A 54 -28.70 11.06 36.70
N GLU A 55 -29.78 10.34 36.49
CA GLU A 55 -29.80 8.88 36.39
C GLU A 55 -28.91 8.42 35.22
N GLY A 56 -29.11 8.96 34.04
CA GLY A 56 -28.29 8.61 32.86
C GLY A 56 -26.79 8.88 33.08
N ALA A 57 -26.45 10.03 33.68
CA ALA A 57 -25.06 10.35 34.00
C ALA A 57 -24.44 9.36 35.02
N TYR A 58 -25.18 9.01 36.07
CA TYR A 58 -24.71 8.07 37.09
C TYR A 58 -24.64 6.65 36.57
N GLU A 59 -25.56 6.21 35.72
CA GLU A 59 -25.51 4.89 35.10
C GLU A 59 -24.29 4.75 34.22
N GLN A 60 -23.95 5.78 33.46
CA GLN A 60 -22.74 5.77 32.63
C GLN A 60 -21.46 5.73 33.47
N LEU A 61 -21.38 6.57 34.53
CA LEU A 61 -20.25 6.55 35.49
C LEU A 61 -20.11 5.20 36.18
N LEU A 62 -21.22 4.52 36.49
CA LEU A 62 -21.24 3.17 37.07
C LEU A 62 -20.73 2.13 36.06
N SER A 63 -21.22 2.17 34.84
CA SER A 63 -20.83 1.23 33.77
C SER A 63 -19.35 1.33 33.42
N GLU A 64 -18.79 2.53 33.52
CA GLU A 64 -17.37 2.80 33.25
C GLU A 64 -16.47 2.63 34.51
N GLY A 65 -17.06 2.32 35.67
CA GLY A 65 -16.33 2.07 36.91
C GLY A 65 -15.76 3.31 37.62
N TYR A 66 -16.19 4.54 37.26
CA TYR A 66 -15.78 5.75 37.98
C TYR A 66 -16.43 5.86 39.35
N ILE A 67 -17.63 5.29 39.51
CA ILE A 67 -18.35 5.27 40.77
C ILE A 67 -18.88 3.86 41.06
N ARG A 68 -19.17 3.57 42.31
CA ARG A 68 -19.83 2.33 42.72
C ARG A 68 -21.11 2.66 43.51
N SER A 69 -22.10 1.79 43.41
CA SER A 69 -23.32 1.85 44.19
C SER A 69 -23.21 0.98 45.43
N ARG A 70 -23.68 1.49 46.60
CA ARG A 70 -23.93 0.67 47.80
C ARG A 70 -25.44 0.72 48.09
N GLU A 71 -26.04 -0.46 48.14
CA GLU A 71 -27.46 -0.57 48.35
C GLU A 71 -27.91 0.19 49.62
N LYS A 72 -28.98 0.98 49.50
CA LYS A 72 -29.55 1.86 50.56
C LYS A 72 -28.60 2.92 51.11
N VAL A 73 -27.37 3.05 50.66
CA VAL A 73 -26.36 4.00 51.18
C VAL A 73 -26.07 5.12 50.16
N GLY A 74 -25.97 4.79 48.87
CA GLY A 74 -25.76 5.77 47.81
C GLY A 74 -24.58 5.43 46.87
N TYR A 75 -24.09 6.48 46.20
CA TYR A 75 -23.03 6.38 45.18
C TYR A 75 -21.72 6.92 45.74
N PHE A 76 -20.60 6.26 45.41
CA PHE A 76 -19.27 6.61 45.91
C PHE A 76 -18.28 6.59 44.76
N VAL A 77 -17.31 7.48 44.74
CA VAL A 77 -16.20 7.49 43.80
C VAL A 77 -15.36 6.22 44.02
N GLU A 78 -15.10 5.48 42.97
CA GLU A 78 -14.25 4.30 43.05
C GLU A 78 -12.80 4.71 43.34
N PRO A 79 -12.11 4.06 44.29
CA PRO A 79 -10.70 4.31 44.47
C PRO A 79 -9.97 3.91 43.19
N ASN A 80 -9.42 4.89 42.47
CA ASN A 80 -8.50 4.60 41.37
C ASN A 80 -7.39 3.75 41.95
N ARG A 81 -7.30 2.49 41.56
CA ARG A 81 -6.04 1.73 41.70
C ARG A 81 -5.06 2.57 40.93
N GLU A 82 -4.05 3.07 41.63
CA GLU A 82 -3.00 3.92 41.14
C GLU A 82 -2.86 3.81 39.62
N SER A 83 -3.37 4.82 38.91
CA SER A 83 -2.70 5.16 37.69
C SER A 83 -1.27 5.33 38.12
N THR A 84 -0.43 4.31 37.87
CA THR A 84 0.97 4.57 37.69
C THR A 84 0.99 5.81 36.85
N ASN A 85 1.34 6.94 37.47
CA ASN A 85 1.68 8.13 36.73
C ASN A 85 2.77 7.69 35.78
N PHE A 86 2.39 7.35 34.57
CA PHE A 86 3.26 7.44 33.44
C PHE A 86 3.49 8.93 33.33
N ASP A 87 4.50 9.38 34.04
CA ASP A 87 5.01 10.72 33.97
C ASP A 87 5.61 10.88 32.57
N LEU A 88 4.74 11.28 31.63
CA LEU A 88 5.10 11.59 30.23
C LEU A 88 6.14 12.73 30.16
N LYS A 89 6.58 13.24 31.31
CA LYS A 89 7.57 14.32 31.40
C LYS A 89 9.00 13.83 31.70
N SER A 90 9.24 12.57 32.03
CA SER A 90 10.57 12.11 32.46
C SER A 90 11.17 10.94 31.67
N THR A 91 10.51 10.45 30.64
CA THR A 91 11.20 9.64 29.64
C THR A 91 11.52 10.54 28.47
N ASN A 92 12.82 10.88 28.30
CA ASN A 92 13.40 11.29 27.03
C ASN A 92 13.27 10.09 26.07
N PHE A 93 12.04 9.70 25.74
CA PHE A 93 11.76 8.89 24.61
C PHE A 93 11.71 9.86 23.44
N ASP A 94 12.87 10.18 22.89
CA ASP A 94 12.91 10.63 21.50
C ASP A 94 12.32 9.48 20.69
N PRO A 95 11.08 9.61 20.20
CA PRO A 95 10.55 8.57 19.34
C PRO A 95 11.45 8.54 18.11
N PRO A 96 11.97 7.36 17.70
CA PRO A 96 12.74 7.24 16.46
C PRO A 96 11.88 7.49 15.22
N PHE A 97 10.64 7.91 15.41
CA PHE A 97 9.73 8.31 14.35
C PHE A 97 9.75 9.84 14.26
N THR A 98 10.47 10.34 13.27
CA THR A 98 10.27 11.69 12.77
C THR A 98 8.78 11.92 12.61
N ASN A 99 8.24 12.92 13.32
CA ASN A 99 6.85 13.33 13.24
C ASN A 99 6.44 13.42 11.75
N PRO A 100 5.51 12.57 11.25
CA PRO A 100 5.07 12.65 9.86
C PRO A 100 4.35 13.97 9.56
N ASP A 101 3.97 14.74 10.59
CA ASP A 101 3.39 16.09 10.47
C ASP A 101 4.42 17.21 10.37
N LYS A 102 5.71 16.94 10.45
CA LYS A 102 6.67 17.86 9.85
C LYS A 102 6.37 17.86 8.36
N LYS A 103 5.50 18.79 7.95
CA LYS A 103 5.42 19.21 6.54
C LYS A 103 6.86 19.28 6.07
N PRO A 104 7.25 18.53 5.04
CA PRO A 104 8.58 18.68 4.50
C PRO A 104 8.73 20.19 4.27
N THR A 105 9.75 20.78 4.89
CA THR A 105 10.19 22.10 4.48
C THR A 105 10.17 22.00 2.97
N LYS A 106 9.43 22.86 2.29
CA LYS A 106 9.35 22.95 0.83
C LYS A 106 10.76 23.11 0.30
N PHE A 107 11.50 22.01 0.24
CA PHE A 107 12.59 21.91 -0.70
C PHE A 107 11.91 21.82 -2.04
N ASP A 108 12.07 22.84 -2.82
CA ASP A 108 11.63 22.97 -4.21
C ASP A 108 12.30 21.95 -5.15
N LEU A 109 12.50 20.71 -4.68
CA LEU A 109 13.15 19.64 -5.42
C LEU A 109 12.15 18.94 -6.36
N VAL A 110 12.55 18.79 -7.60
CA VAL A 110 11.88 17.90 -8.55
C VAL A 110 12.22 16.46 -8.18
N ASP A 111 11.26 15.70 -7.66
CA ASP A 111 11.48 14.31 -7.23
C ASP A 111 11.16 13.33 -8.35
N LEU A 112 12.22 12.75 -8.95
CA LEU A 112 12.17 11.70 -9.97
C LEU A 112 12.26 10.29 -9.38
N THR A 113 12.16 10.13 -8.07
CA THR A 113 12.17 8.82 -7.39
C THR A 113 10.79 8.39 -6.92
N ALA A 114 9.87 9.34 -6.72
CA ALA A 114 8.57 9.11 -6.12
C ALA A 114 7.52 8.68 -7.15
N ASN A 115 6.62 7.79 -6.71
CA ASN A 115 5.36 7.58 -7.42
C ASN A 115 4.39 8.69 -6.98
N GLY A 116 3.89 9.45 -7.93
CA GLY A 116 3.02 10.57 -7.62
C GLY A 116 1.56 10.21 -7.42
N PRO A 117 0.76 11.23 -7.09
CA PRO A 117 -0.68 11.07 -6.99
C PRO A 117 -1.25 10.71 -8.36
N ILE A 118 -1.84 9.54 -8.44
CA ILE A 118 -2.64 9.12 -9.56
C ILE A 118 -3.88 10.03 -9.61
N ARG A 119 -4.36 10.37 -10.81
CA ARG A 119 -5.65 11.07 -10.98
C ARG A 119 -6.80 10.12 -10.65
N PHE A 120 -7.02 9.92 -9.35
CA PHE A 120 -8.06 9.02 -8.88
C PHE A 120 -9.45 9.51 -9.32
N PRO A 121 -10.35 8.62 -9.79
CA PRO A 121 -11.65 9.00 -10.30
C PRO A 121 -12.67 9.22 -9.18
N PHE A 122 -12.44 10.20 -8.29
CA PHE A 122 -13.23 10.44 -7.07
C PHE A 122 -14.74 10.49 -7.31
N SER A 123 -15.20 11.23 -8.34
CA SER A 123 -16.64 11.39 -8.62
C SER A 123 -17.32 10.07 -9.02
N VAL A 124 -16.62 9.22 -9.76
CA VAL A 124 -17.14 7.89 -10.13
C VAL A 124 -17.09 6.95 -8.93
N TRP A 125 -15.97 6.92 -8.22
CA TRP A 125 -15.79 6.05 -7.07
C TRP A 125 -16.81 6.33 -5.97
N SER A 126 -16.98 7.59 -5.55
CA SER A 126 -17.93 7.97 -4.51
C SER A 126 -19.37 7.68 -4.89
N ARG A 127 -19.72 7.87 -6.18
CA ARG A 127 -21.04 7.48 -6.68
C ARG A 127 -21.28 5.97 -6.58
N LEU A 128 -20.32 5.15 -7.02
CA LEU A 128 -20.42 3.70 -6.93
C LEU A 128 -20.48 3.22 -5.48
N GLN A 129 -19.66 3.80 -4.61
CA GLN A 129 -19.66 3.47 -3.17
C GLN A 129 -21.01 3.80 -2.53
N ARG A 130 -21.59 4.95 -2.86
CA ARG A 130 -22.95 5.29 -2.41
C ARG A 130 -24.00 4.30 -2.94
N GLN A 131 -23.92 3.91 -4.21
CA GLN A 131 -24.82 2.91 -4.78
C GLN A 131 -24.68 1.55 -4.08
N VAL A 132 -23.44 1.10 -3.82
CA VAL A 132 -23.15 -0.13 -3.08
C VAL A 132 -23.85 -0.09 -1.70
N MET A 133 -23.70 1.00 -0.95
CA MET A 133 -24.33 1.13 0.37
C MET A 133 -25.85 1.12 0.30
N LEU A 134 -26.45 1.78 -0.70
CA LEU A 134 -27.91 1.84 -0.85
C LEU A 134 -28.52 0.51 -1.29
N ASP A 135 -27.83 -0.23 -2.18
CA ASP A 135 -28.35 -1.44 -2.78
C ASP A 135 -28.16 -2.67 -1.88
N LEU A 136 -27.05 -2.73 -1.13
CA LEU A 136 -26.67 -3.92 -0.36
C LEU A 136 -26.97 -3.79 1.15
N GLY A 137 -26.97 -2.55 1.69
CA GLY A 137 -27.32 -2.32 3.09
C GLY A 137 -26.56 -3.25 4.05
N GLU A 138 -27.30 -4.01 4.85
CA GLU A 138 -26.75 -4.91 5.87
C GLU A 138 -25.92 -6.06 5.30
N GLN A 139 -26.08 -6.43 4.03
CA GLN A 139 -25.26 -7.47 3.40
C GLN A 139 -23.78 -7.11 3.39
N LEU A 140 -23.44 -5.81 3.41
CA LEU A 140 -22.06 -5.34 3.50
C LEU A 140 -21.38 -5.69 4.82
N LEU A 141 -22.15 -6.01 5.86
CA LEU A 141 -21.64 -6.36 7.19
C LEU A 141 -21.39 -7.87 7.31
N ALA A 142 -21.81 -8.67 6.34
CA ALA A 142 -21.56 -10.09 6.34
C ALA A 142 -20.07 -10.40 6.16
N PRO A 143 -19.55 -11.43 6.87
CA PRO A 143 -18.17 -11.88 6.67
C PRO A 143 -17.93 -12.31 5.23
N LEU A 144 -16.83 -11.82 4.64
CA LEU A 144 -16.40 -12.24 3.32
C LEU A 144 -15.72 -13.62 3.35
N PRO A 145 -15.79 -14.39 2.25
CA PRO A 145 -14.93 -15.55 2.07
C PRO A 145 -13.44 -15.16 2.24
N ASN A 146 -12.63 -16.07 2.74
CA ASN A 146 -11.20 -15.85 2.96
C ASN A 146 -10.43 -15.42 1.70
N GLN A 147 -10.85 -15.87 0.53
CA GLN A 147 -10.31 -15.47 -0.78
C GLN A 147 -10.78 -14.09 -1.24
N GLY A 148 -11.76 -13.49 -0.57
CA GLY A 148 -12.44 -12.26 -1.00
C GLY A 148 -13.75 -12.53 -1.74
N LEU A 149 -14.43 -11.45 -2.07
CA LEU A 149 -15.74 -11.43 -2.70
C LEU A 149 -15.75 -12.20 -4.02
N TRP A 150 -16.72 -13.13 -4.18
CA TRP A 150 -16.84 -13.95 -5.38
C TRP A 150 -17.03 -13.10 -6.64
N GLU A 151 -17.93 -12.13 -6.59
CA GLU A 151 -18.25 -11.24 -7.69
C GLU A 151 -17.04 -10.43 -8.15
N LEU A 152 -16.21 -9.96 -7.21
CA LEU A 152 -14.98 -9.27 -7.55
C LEU A 152 -13.96 -10.22 -8.20
N ARG A 153 -13.85 -11.45 -7.72
CA ARG A 153 -12.97 -12.47 -8.34
C ARG A 153 -13.41 -12.80 -9.77
N CYS A 154 -14.73 -12.89 -10.01
CA CYS A 154 -15.28 -13.05 -11.36
C CYS A 154 -14.96 -11.83 -12.25
N ALA A 155 -15.10 -10.61 -11.72
CA ALA A 155 -14.78 -9.39 -12.45
C ALA A 155 -13.26 -9.30 -12.79
N ILE A 156 -12.39 -9.70 -11.87
CA ILE A 156 -10.93 -9.77 -12.10
C ILE A 156 -10.61 -10.82 -13.16
N SER A 157 -11.22 -12.00 -13.11
CA SER A 157 -11.06 -13.05 -14.12
C SER A 157 -11.43 -12.55 -15.53
N ALA A 158 -12.58 -11.90 -15.66
CA ALA A 158 -13.03 -11.30 -16.93
C ALA A 158 -12.08 -10.20 -17.42
N GLN A 159 -11.58 -9.36 -16.51
CA GLN A 159 -10.59 -8.31 -16.82
C GLN A 159 -9.27 -8.89 -17.32
N LEU A 160 -8.75 -9.94 -16.67
CA LEU A 160 -7.52 -10.63 -17.08
C LEU A 160 -7.67 -11.25 -18.47
N MET A 161 -8.81 -11.88 -18.75
CA MET A 161 -9.10 -12.42 -20.08
C MET A 161 -9.15 -11.32 -21.13
N ALA A 162 -9.89 -10.23 -20.88
CA ALA A 162 -10.05 -9.15 -21.85
C ALA A 162 -8.76 -8.37 -22.12
N PHE A 163 -7.96 -8.18 -21.08
CA PHE A 163 -6.80 -7.29 -21.13
C PHE A 163 -5.48 -8.02 -21.41
N ARG A 164 -5.32 -9.23 -20.87
CA ARG A 164 -4.09 -10.04 -20.96
C ARG A 164 -4.26 -11.30 -21.81
N GLY A 165 -5.47 -11.67 -22.21
CA GLY A 165 -5.76 -12.97 -22.81
C GLY A 165 -5.47 -14.14 -21.85
N MET A 166 -5.49 -13.88 -20.56
CA MET A 166 -5.14 -14.83 -19.51
C MET A 166 -6.41 -15.37 -18.85
N TYR A 167 -6.61 -16.68 -18.94
CA TYR A 167 -7.68 -17.36 -18.22
C TYR A 167 -7.25 -17.58 -16.77
N ALA A 168 -7.99 -17.01 -15.83
CA ALA A 168 -7.80 -17.18 -14.39
C ALA A 168 -9.13 -17.60 -13.76
N PRO A 169 -9.33 -18.87 -13.39
CA PRO A 169 -10.56 -19.30 -12.73
C PRO A 169 -10.80 -18.47 -11.45
N PRO A 170 -12.02 -17.95 -11.22
CA PRO A 170 -12.31 -17.14 -10.02
C PRO A 170 -12.01 -17.86 -8.70
N GLU A 171 -12.13 -19.18 -8.66
CA GLU A 171 -11.77 -20.03 -7.52
C GLU A 171 -10.25 -20.07 -7.23
N HIS A 172 -9.42 -19.71 -8.20
CA HIS A 172 -7.96 -19.62 -8.05
C HIS A 172 -7.49 -18.20 -7.70
N ILE A 173 -8.39 -17.23 -7.63
CA ILE A 173 -8.05 -15.84 -7.30
C ILE A 173 -8.18 -15.62 -5.80
N LEU A 174 -7.16 -14.96 -5.23
CA LEU A 174 -7.14 -14.54 -3.83
C LEU A 174 -6.88 -13.03 -3.76
N ILE A 175 -7.75 -12.32 -3.04
CA ILE A 175 -7.70 -10.86 -2.85
C ILE A 175 -7.04 -10.55 -1.51
N GLY A 176 -6.13 -9.57 -1.49
CA GLY A 176 -5.43 -9.17 -0.27
C GLY A 176 -5.15 -7.66 -0.19
N ALA A 177 -4.91 -7.18 1.02
CA ALA A 177 -4.67 -5.76 1.34
C ALA A 177 -3.27 -5.29 0.88
N GLY A 178 -3.03 -5.32 -0.42
CA GLY A 178 -1.77 -4.96 -1.04
C GLY A 178 -0.80 -6.12 -1.18
N THR A 179 0.20 -5.93 -2.04
CA THR A 179 1.20 -6.98 -2.36
C THR A 179 2.04 -7.38 -1.15
N ASP A 180 2.28 -6.47 -0.21
CA ASP A 180 3.05 -6.76 1.01
C ASP A 180 2.39 -7.90 1.83
N PHE A 181 1.06 -7.87 1.96
CA PHE A 181 0.30 -8.95 2.59
C PHE A 181 0.42 -10.25 1.80
N LEU A 182 0.26 -10.17 0.48
CA LEU A 182 0.32 -11.35 -0.38
C LEU A 182 1.70 -12.01 -0.39
N TYR A 183 2.80 -11.22 -0.35
CA TYR A 183 4.16 -11.79 -0.21
C TYR A 183 4.32 -12.55 1.10
N ASN A 184 3.84 -12.00 2.22
CA ASN A 184 3.89 -12.70 3.51
C ASN A 184 3.04 -13.99 3.51
N LEU A 185 1.92 -13.98 2.82
CA LEU A 185 1.08 -15.17 2.65
C LEU A 185 1.78 -16.23 1.79
N LEU A 186 2.47 -15.81 0.71
CA LEU A 186 3.26 -16.72 -0.12
C LEU A 186 4.43 -17.35 0.63
N ILE A 187 5.10 -16.62 1.53
CA ILE A 187 6.14 -17.19 2.40
C ILE A 187 5.59 -18.33 3.24
N GLN A 188 4.38 -18.15 3.81
CA GLN A 188 3.74 -19.18 4.61
C GLN A 188 3.30 -20.38 3.74
N LEU A 189 2.78 -20.09 2.54
CA LEU A 189 2.28 -21.11 1.64
C LEU A 189 3.38 -21.94 0.97
N LEU A 190 4.46 -21.30 0.54
CA LEU A 190 5.57 -21.99 -0.17
C LEU A 190 6.59 -22.61 0.78
N GLY A 191 6.80 -22.01 1.95
CA GLY A 191 7.75 -22.45 2.98
C GLY A 191 8.93 -21.49 3.15
N ARG A 192 9.42 -21.40 4.39
CA ARG A 192 10.60 -20.58 4.76
C ARG A 192 11.92 -21.29 4.52
N ASP A 193 11.88 -22.59 4.38
CA ASP A 193 13.01 -23.48 4.14
C ASP A 193 13.50 -23.43 2.69
N LYS A 194 12.71 -22.86 1.78
CA LYS A 194 13.06 -22.75 0.37
C LYS A 194 14.05 -21.63 0.08
N GLN A 195 14.85 -21.80 -0.95
CA GLN A 195 15.75 -20.77 -1.48
C GLN A 195 14.99 -19.88 -2.47
N TYR A 196 14.84 -18.61 -2.10
CA TYR A 196 14.19 -17.62 -2.95
C TYR A 196 15.23 -16.85 -3.77
N ALA A 197 14.85 -16.48 -4.97
CA ALA A 197 15.62 -15.59 -5.84
C ALA A 197 14.74 -14.44 -6.32
N VAL A 198 15.28 -13.22 -6.31
CA VAL A 198 14.64 -12.01 -6.83
C VAL A 198 15.53 -11.35 -7.86
N GLU A 199 14.96 -10.68 -8.82
CA GLU A 199 15.70 -9.94 -9.87
C GLU A 199 16.76 -9.01 -9.27
N GLU A 200 17.95 -8.96 -9.87
CA GLU A 200 19.05 -8.08 -9.47
C GLU A 200 19.72 -7.47 -10.72
N PRO A 201 19.72 -6.09 -10.82
CA PRO A 201 19.19 -5.13 -9.86
C PRO A 201 17.69 -5.28 -9.66
N GLY A 202 17.15 -4.89 -8.49
CA GLY A 202 15.74 -5.11 -8.20
C GLY A 202 15.14 -4.20 -7.12
N TYR A 203 13.83 -4.32 -6.93
CA TYR A 203 13.13 -3.54 -5.92
C TYR A 203 13.45 -4.03 -4.52
N SER A 204 14.30 -3.28 -3.81
CA SER A 204 14.85 -3.65 -2.51
C SER A 204 13.80 -4.03 -1.44
N LYS A 205 12.58 -3.48 -1.53
CA LYS A 205 11.49 -3.78 -0.60
C LYS A 205 11.08 -5.26 -0.63
N ILE A 206 11.04 -5.90 -1.81
CA ILE A 206 10.69 -7.32 -1.94
C ILE A 206 11.67 -8.17 -1.13
N ARG A 207 12.97 -7.95 -1.33
CA ARG A 207 14.03 -8.67 -0.59
C ARG A 207 13.93 -8.44 0.92
N ARG A 208 13.65 -7.20 1.35
CA ARG A 208 13.45 -6.87 2.78
C ARG A 208 12.24 -7.57 3.38
N ILE A 209 11.14 -7.71 2.63
CA ILE A 209 9.96 -8.46 3.09
C ILE A 209 10.29 -9.94 3.25
N TYR A 210 10.98 -10.55 2.27
CA TYR A 210 11.40 -11.94 2.37
C TYR A 210 12.34 -12.17 3.55
N ALA A 211 13.34 -11.32 3.73
CA ALA A 211 14.24 -11.39 4.88
C ALA A 211 13.50 -11.24 6.22
N ALA A 212 12.59 -10.28 6.33
CA ALA A 212 11.74 -10.09 7.51
C ALA A 212 10.81 -11.30 7.77
N GLY A 213 10.41 -12.01 6.70
CA GLY A 213 9.64 -13.26 6.78
C GLY A 213 10.48 -14.49 7.14
N GLY A 214 11.80 -14.33 7.36
CA GLY A 214 12.70 -15.43 7.71
C GLY A 214 13.13 -16.30 6.53
N VAL A 215 13.08 -15.75 5.31
CA VAL A 215 13.43 -16.47 4.07
C VAL A 215 14.83 -16.08 3.61
N VAL A 216 15.63 -17.06 3.21
CA VAL A 216 16.90 -16.82 2.50
C VAL A 216 16.59 -16.40 1.06
N CYS A 217 16.99 -15.17 0.73
CA CYS A 217 16.71 -14.56 -0.57
C CYS A 217 17.99 -14.02 -1.20
N ARG A 218 18.28 -14.46 -2.45
CA ARG A 218 19.45 -14.00 -3.21
C ARG A 218 19.04 -13.22 -4.46
N GLY A 219 20.00 -12.52 -5.05
CA GLY A 219 19.85 -11.89 -6.36
C GLY A 219 19.86 -12.91 -7.48
N ALA A 220 18.97 -12.76 -8.44
CA ALA A 220 18.95 -13.50 -9.70
C ALA A 220 19.57 -12.61 -10.80
N ALA A 221 20.71 -13.03 -11.33
CA ALA A 221 21.41 -12.28 -12.38
C ALA A 221 20.55 -12.10 -13.63
N MET A 222 20.63 -10.93 -14.23
CA MET A 222 19.84 -10.53 -15.40
C MET A 222 20.74 -10.06 -16.54
N ASP A 223 20.25 -10.22 -17.76
CA ASP A 223 20.74 -9.56 -18.98
C ASP A 223 19.61 -8.74 -19.65
N SER A 224 19.83 -8.27 -20.86
CA SER A 224 18.84 -7.51 -21.64
C SER A 224 17.57 -8.30 -21.99
N GLN A 225 17.52 -9.61 -21.76
CA GLN A 225 16.36 -10.47 -22.00
C GLN A 225 15.62 -10.88 -20.72
N GLY A 226 16.12 -10.49 -19.54
CA GLY A 226 15.57 -10.84 -18.23
C GLY A 226 16.49 -11.79 -17.44
N VAL A 227 15.95 -12.42 -16.39
CA VAL A 227 16.70 -13.34 -15.51
C VAL A 227 17.30 -14.50 -16.29
N ILE A 228 18.55 -14.84 -15.98
CA ILE A 228 19.32 -15.92 -16.58
C ILE A 228 19.06 -17.23 -15.83
N PRO A 229 18.29 -18.21 -16.39
CA PRO A 229 17.88 -19.41 -15.66
C PRO A 229 19.07 -20.29 -15.22
N GLU A 230 20.14 -20.31 -16.00
CA GLU A 230 21.35 -21.12 -15.77
C GLU A 230 22.08 -20.66 -14.49
N LEU A 231 21.90 -19.41 -14.09
CA LEU A 231 22.53 -18.82 -12.90
C LEU A 231 21.66 -18.91 -11.64
N LEU A 232 20.46 -19.49 -11.73
CA LEU A 232 19.56 -19.64 -10.58
C LEU A 232 20.02 -20.69 -9.56
N GLY A 233 20.96 -21.58 -9.91
CA GLY A 233 21.52 -22.60 -9.01
C GLY A 233 20.45 -23.40 -8.26
N ASP A 234 20.47 -23.36 -6.93
CA ASP A 234 19.57 -24.09 -6.02
C ASP A 234 18.25 -23.34 -5.69
N ALA A 235 17.95 -22.24 -6.35
CA ALA A 235 16.69 -21.52 -6.14
C ALA A 235 15.49 -22.42 -6.42
N GLN A 236 14.49 -22.31 -5.55
CA GLN A 236 13.22 -23.03 -5.66
C GLN A 236 12.04 -22.06 -5.92
N VAL A 237 12.15 -20.81 -5.50
CA VAL A 237 11.16 -19.77 -5.75
C VAL A 237 11.83 -18.60 -6.44
N LEU A 238 11.36 -18.28 -7.64
CA LEU A 238 11.85 -17.14 -8.42
C LEU A 238 10.76 -16.07 -8.50
N HIS A 239 11.05 -14.86 -8.00
CA HIS A 239 10.13 -13.71 -8.07
C HIS A 239 10.63 -12.72 -9.12
N ILE A 240 9.83 -12.47 -10.16
CA ILE A 240 10.18 -11.64 -11.32
C ILE A 240 9.04 -10.74 -11.77
N SER A 241 9.39 -9.66 -12.47
CA SER A 241 8.47 -8.73 -13.12
C SER A 241 8.67 -8.72 -14.64
N PRO A 242 8.28 -9.78 -15.36
CA PRO A 242 8.69 -10.04 -16.73
C PRO A 242 8.03 -9.13 -17.76
N SER A 243 6.95 -8.45 -17.41
CA SER A 243 6.23 -7.52 -18.29
C SER A 243 6.90 -6.17 -18.36
N HIS A 244 7.51 -5.72 -17.27
CA HIS A 244 8.23 -4.46 -17.13
C HIS A 244 9.03 -4.48 -15.84
N HIS A 245 10.30 -4.82 -15.93
CA HIS A 245 11.15 -4.95 -14.76
C HIS A 245 11.50 -3.59 -14.14
N PHE A 246 11.41 -3.49 -12.81
CA PHE A 246 11.91 -2.32 -12.08
C PHE A 246 13.24 -2.68 -11.38
N PRO A 247 14.33 -1.88 -11.59
CA PRO A 247 14.33 -0.55 -12.19
C PRO A 247 14.76 -0.49 -13.67
N THR A 248 15.14 -1.60 -14.30
CA THR A 248 15.79 -1.55 -15.62
C THR A 248 14.85 -1.25 -16.79
N GLY A 249 13.53 -1.44 -16.63
CA GLY A 249 12.57 -1.34 -17.73
C GLY A 249 12.58 -2.54 -18.68
N THR A 250 13.44 -3.54 -18.45
CA THR A 250 13.57 -4.73 -19.29
C THR A 250 12.25 -5.49 -19.42
N VAL A 251 11.92 -5.89 -20.62
CA VAL A 251 10.80 -6.80 -20.92
C VAL A 251 11.37 -8.18 -21.24
N THR A 252 11.04 -9.18 -20.42
CA THR A 252 11.53 -10.54 -20.60
C THR A 252 11.06 -11.11 -21.92
N SER A 253 12.00 -11.50 -22.77
CA SER A 253 11.74 -12.03 -24.12
C SER A 253 10.95 -13.35 -24.07
N ILE A 254 10.25 -13.69 -25.16
CA ILE A 254 9.45 -14.93 -25.21
C ILE A 254 10.32 -16.19 -25.05
N GLY A 255 11.51 -16.20 -25.63
CA GLY A 255 12.48 -17.31 -25.47
C GLY A 255 12.93 -17.46 -24.02
N ARG A 256 13.19 -16.34 -23.32
CA ARG A 256 13.55 -16.34 -21.91
C ARG A 256 12.39 -16.80 -21.01
N ARG A 257 11.15 -16.41 -21.33
CA ARG A 257 9.94 -16.91 -20.63
C ARG A 257 9.82 -18.42 -20.74
N GLN A 258 10.06 -18.99 -21.92
CA GLN A 258 10.06 -20.43 -22.13
C GLN A 258 11.19 -21.13 -21.34
N ALA A 259 12.40 -20.58 -21.33
CA ALA A 259 13.50 -21.12 -20.53
C ALA A 259 13.22 -21.08 -19.02
N LEU A 260 12.58 -20.01 -18.51
CA LEU A 260 12.16 -19.91 -17.12
C LEU A 260 11.06 -20.95 -16.78
N ILE A 261 10.13 -21.22 -17.68
CA ILE A 261 9.14 -22.29 -17.50
C ILE A 261 9.82 -23.65 -17.47
N GLN A 262 10.80 -23.91 -18.36
CA GLN A 262 11.58 -25.14 -18.33
C GLN A 262 12.32 -25.31 -17.00
N TRP A 263 12.92 -24.23 -16.49
CA TRP A 263 13.53 -24.23 -15.16
C TRP A 263 12.52 -24.60 -14.07
N ALA A 264 11.32 -24.01 -14.08
CA ALA A 264 10.29 -24.25 -13.07
C ALA A 264 9.72 -25.68 -13.15
N THR A 265 9.57 -26.23 -14.35
CA THR A 265 9.06 -27.59 -14.56
C THR A 265 10.13 -28.68 -14.35
N GLY A 266 11.41 -28.30 -14.36
CA GLY A 266 12.54 -29.22 -14.15
C GLY A 266 12.65 -29.82 -12.74
N ALA A 267 11.87 -29.31 -11.74
CA ALA A 267 11.77 -29.88 -10.41
C ALA A 267 10.40 -29.62 -9.80
N GLN A 268 9.92 -30.53 -8.95
CA GLN A 268 8.56 -30.45 -8.37
C GLN A 268 8.37 -29.24 -7.45
N ASP A 269 9.43 -28.79 -6.80
CA ASP A 269 9.39 -27.74 -5.77
C ASP A 269 9.75 -26.34 -6.28
N ARG A 270 9.84 -26.15 -7.60
CA ARG A 270 10.16 -24.86 -8.20
C ARG A 270 8.89 -24.10 -8.57
N TRP A 271 8.90 -22.80 -8.25
CA TRP A 271 7.81 -21.87 -8.48
C TRP A 271 8.31 -20.57 -9.07
N ILE A 272 7.52 -19.97 -9.95
CA ILE A 272 7.70 -18.60 -10.42
C ILE A 272 6.60 -17.73 -9.81
N ILE A 273 6.96 -16.59 -9.22
CA ILE A 273 6.06 -15.52 -8.86
C ILE A 273 6.20 -14.43 -9.92
N GLU A 274 5.17 -14.26 -10.75
CA GLU A 274 5.08 -13.21 -11.76
C GLU A 274 4.37 -12.00 -11.17
N ASP A 275 5.13 -10.94 -10.82
CA ASP A 275 4.60 -9.67 -10.30
C ASP A 275 4.36 -8.69 -11.46
N ASP A 276 3.11 -8.49 -11.79
CA ASP A 276 2.66 -7.70 -12.94
C ASP A 276 2.04 -6.38 -12.49
N TYR A 277 2.86 -5.48 -11.94
CA TYR A 277 2.41 -4.29 -11.18
C TYR A 277 1.98 -3.10 -12.05
N ASP A 278 2.39 -3.00 -13.34
CA ASP A 278 2.14 -1.83 -14.20
C ASP A 278 1.93 -2.14 -15.70
N SER A 279 1.62 -3.37 -16.05
CA SER A 279 1.44 -3.81 -17.44
C SER A 279 0.33 -3.07 -18.20
N GLU A 280 -0.59 -2.44 -17.48
CA GLU A 280 -1.61 -1.57 -18.04
C GLU A 280 -1.02 -0.33 -18.72
N PHE A 281 0.19 0.09 -18.39
CA PHE A 281 0.83 1.32 -18.87
C PHE A 281 1.85 1.10 -20.02
N ARG A 282 1.51 0.24 -20.99
CA ARG A 282 2.27 0.11 -22.24
C ARG A 282 1.74 1.11 -23.29
N PHE A 283 2.66 1.78 -24.00
CA PHE A 283 2.30 2.88 -24.89
C PHE A 283 2.31 2.53 -26.38
N HIS A 284 3.02 1.47 -26.79
CA HIS A 284 3.29 1.18 -28.20
C HIS A 284 2.94 -0.25 -28.68
N ALA A 285 2.60 -1.17 -27.77
CA ALA A 285 2.29 -2.54 -28.14
C ALA A 285 1.17 -3.13 -27.24
N ARG A 286 0.53 -4.20 -27.71
CA ARG A 286 -0.31 -5.03 -26.86
C ARG A 286 0.53 -5.63 -25.73
N PRO A 287 -0.03 -5.85 -24.54
CA PRO A 287 0.64 -6.60 -23.50
C PRO A 287 1.11 -7.97 -24.03
N MET A 288 2.33 -8.37 -23.68
CA MET A 288 2.76 -9.75 -23.95
C MET A 288 1.96 -10.71 -23.07
N ALA A 289 1.79 -11.95 -23.56
CA ALA A 289 1.16 -12.99 -22.75
C ALA A 289 1.90 -13.17 -21.41
N ALA A 290 1.18 -13.28 -20.31
CA ALA A 290 1.77 -13.57 -19.00
C ALA A 290 2.48 -14.94 -19.03
N ILE A 291 3.55 -15.10 -18.25
CA ILE A 291 4.20 -16.41 -18.08
C ILE A 291 3.19 -17.40 -17.48
N GLN A 292 2.34 -16.93 -16.59
CA GLN A 292 1.26 -17.72 -15.99
C GLN A 292 0.34 -18.34 -17.05
N SER A 293 -0.03 -17.61 -18.10
CA SER A 293 -0.88 -18.17 -19.18
C SER A 293 -0.18 -19.27 -20.00
N MET A 294 1.16 -19.30 -19.96
CA MET A 294 1.95 -20.35 -20.63
C MET A 294 2.11 -21.59 -19.75
N ASN A 295 2.10 -21.44 -18.43
CA ASN A 295 2.16 -22.56 -17.48
C ASN A 295 1.45 -22.21 -16.16
N PRO A 296 0.13 -22.42 -16.07
CA PRO A 296 -0.67 -22.07 -14.89
C PRO A 296 -0.38 -22.95 -13.66
N ASP A 297 0.30 -24.09 -13.85
CA ASP A 297 0.58 -25.05 -12.77
C ASP A 297 1.85 -24.73 -11.97
N ARG A 298 2.73 -23.88 -12.51
CA ARG A 298 4.02 -23.52 -11.91
C ARG A 298 4.22 -22.03 -11.68
N VAL A 299 3.29 -21.20 -12.13
CA VAL A 299 3.41 -19.76 -12.06
C VAL A 299 2.28 -19.16 -11.21
N ILE A 300 2.67 -18.46 -10.18
CA ILE A 300 1.79 -17.64 -9.35
C ILE A 300 1.78 -16.25 -9.98
N TYR A 301 0.62 -15.77 -10.41
CA TYR A 301 0.49 -14.43 -10.97
C TYR A 301 0.00 -13.46 -9.88
N MET A 302 0.59 -12.26 -9.84
CA MET A 302 0.20 -11.20 -8.92
C MET A 302 -0.01 -9.89 -9.65
N ASN A 303 -0.99 -9.11 -9.19
CA ASN A 303 -1.21 -7.75 -9.66
C ASN A 303 -1.81 -6.87 -8.55
N THR A 304 -1.79 -5.55 -8.76
CA THR A 304 -2.26 -4.58 -7.77
C THR A 304 -3.02 -3.41 -8.41
N PHE A 305 -4.14 -3.04 -7.80
CA PHE A 305 -4.86 -1.81 -8.14
C PHE A 305 -4.19 -0.54 -7.56
N SER A 306 -3.18 -0.70 -6.69
CA SER A 306 -2.45 0.43 -6.10
C SER A 306 -1.73 1.30 -7.12
N LYS A 307 -1.29 0.72 -8.25
CA LYS A 307 -0.61 1.45 -9.35
C LYS A 307 -1.58 2.02 -10.37
N THR A 308 -2.71 1.35 -10.56
CA THR A 308 -3.70 1.72 -11.59
C THR A 308 -4.78 2.67 -11.04
N LEU A 309 -5.13 2.57 -9.76
CA LEU A 309 -6.12 3.45 -9.11
C LEU A 309 -5.45 4.41 -8.12
N ALA A 310 -5.02 3.93 -6.97
CA ALA A 310 -4.28 4.71 -5.97
C ALA A 310 -3.61 3.81 -4.94
N SER A 311 -2.42 4.18 -4.48
CA SER A 311 -1.70 3.40 -3.45
C SER A 311 -2.50 3.18 -2.16
N PRO A 312 -3.27 4.15 -1.63
CA PRO A 312 -4.06 3.96 -0.41
C PRO A 312 -5.24 2.99 -0.53
N ILE A 313 -5.67 2.60 -1.75
CA ILE A 313 -6.79 1.68 -1.93
C ILE A 313 -6.47 0.27 -1.43
N ARG A 314 -5.19 -0.08 -1.41
CA ARG A 314 -4.65 -1.32 -0.85
C ARG A 314 -5.35 -2.60 -1.32
N ILE A 315 -5.76 -2.69 -2.58
CA ILE A 315 -6.33 -3.90 -3.17
C ILE A 315 -5.33 -4.49 -4.15
N SER A 316 -4.93 -5.72 -3.88
CA SER A 316 -4.09 -6.55 -4.76
C SER A 316 -4.69 -7.95 -4.83
N TYR A 317 -4.28 -8.71 -5.81
CA TYR A 317 -4.74 -10.10 -5.94
C TYR A 317 -3.63 -10.98 -6.48
N MET A 318 -3.77 -12.28 -6.26
CA MET A 318 -2.94 -13.31 -6.88
C MET A 318 -3.80 -14.42 -7.45
N VAL A 319 -3.30 -15.04 -8.51
CA VAL A 319 -3.86 -16.25 -9.12
C VAL A 319 -2.94 -17.40 -8.74
N LEU A 320 -3.43 -18.32 -7.94
CA LEU A 320 -2.68 -19.48 -7.48
C LEU A 320 -2.87 -20.67 -8.41
N PRO A 321 -1.80 -21.46 -8.68
CA PRO A 321 -1.94 -22.82 -9.19
C PRO A 321 -2.89 -23.66 -8.34
N GLY A 322 -3.67 -24.56 -8.96
CA GLY A 322 -4.72 -25.33 -8.28
C GLY A 322 -4.21 -26.09 -7.04
N GLN A 323 -3.03 -26.69 -7.12
CA GLN A 323 -2.40 -27.37 -5.99
C GLN A 323 -2.07 -26.41 -4.82
N LEU A 324 -1.64 -25.19 -5.11
CA LEU A 324 -1.37 -24.18 -4.08
C LEU A 324 -2.67 -23.60 -3.51
N MET A 325 -3.73 -23.48 -4.33
CA MET A 325 -5.02 -23.06 -3.83
C MET A 325 -5.61 -24.11 -2.87
N THR A 326 -5.52 -25.40 -3.21
CA THR A 326 -5.92 -26.48 -2.31
C THR A 326 -5.14 -26.46 -0.99
N ARG A 327 -3.83 -26.22 -1.08
CA ARG A 327 -2.96 -26.05 0.10
C ARG A 327 -3.35 -24.82 0.93
N PHE A 328 -3.59 -23.68 0.27
CA PHE A 328 -4.05 -22.45 0.94
C PHE A 328 -5.33 -22.69 1.72
N GLN A 329 -6.35 -23.32 1.12
CA GLN A 329 -7.61 -23.56 1.80
C GLN A 329 -7.43 -24.48 3.02
N LYS A 330 -6.58 -25.49 2.91
CA LYS A 330 -6.32 -26.45 3.99
C LYS A 330 -5.51 -25.85 5.13
N GLU A 331 -4.45 -25.10 4.83
CA GLU A 331 -3.46 -24.68 5.81
C GLU A 331 -3.67 -23.22 6.29
N LEU A 332 -4.18 -22.36 5.43
CA LEU A 332 -4.31 -20.91 5.67
C LEU A 332 -5.76 -20.39 5.51
N GLY A 333 -6.72 -21.30 5.24
CA GLY A 333 -8.13 -20.95 5.00
C GLY A 333 -8.84 -20.33 6.22
N PHE A 334 -8.22 -20.35 7.39
CA PHE A 334 -8.74 -19.72 8.61
C PHE A 334 -8.52 -18.19 8.64
N TYR A 335 -7.67 -17.64 7.77
CA TYR A 335 -7.50 -16.19 7.67
C TYR A 335 -8.76 -15.52 7.13
N SER A 336 -9.15 -14.41 7.74
CA SER A 336 -10.18 -13.55 7.18
C SER A 336 -9.64 -12.76 5.97
N CYS A 337 -10.51 -12.43 5.03
CA CYS A 337 -10.14 -11.52 3.95
C CYS A 337 -9.77 -10.16 4.52
N THR A 338 -8.63 -9.61 4.09
CA THR A 338 -8.05 -8.38 4.64
C THR A 338 -8.55 -7.10 3.95
N VAL A 339 -9.32 -7.22 2.88
CA VAL A 339 -9.91 -6.07 2.17
C VAL A 339 -11.37 -5.94 2.57
N PRO A 340 -11.83 -4.75 3.02
CA PRO A 340 -13.21 -4.53 3.42
C PRO A 340 -14.23 -4.81 2.30
N SER A 341 -15.43 -5.27 2.68
CA SER A 341 -16.54 -5.55 1.75
C SER A 341 -16.92 -4.34 0.90
N PHE A 342 -17.00 -3.16 1.54
CA PHE A 342 -17.33 -1.90 0.88
C PHE A 342 -16.44 -1.60 -0.33
N GLU A 343 -15.12 -1.78 -0.17
CA GLU A 343 -14.13 -1.55 -1.22
C GLU A 343 -14.20 -2.62 -2.29
N GLN A 344 -14.44 -3.87 -1.91
CA GLN A 344 -14.51 -4.96 -2.87
C GLN A 344 -15.74 -4.84 -3.78
N TYR A 345 -16.92 -4.56 -3.23
CA TYR A 345 -18.14 -4.33 -4.04
C TYR A 345 -18.03 -3.05 -4.89
N THR A 346 -17.40 -2.01 -4.37
CA THR A 346 -17.16 -0.78 -5.15
C THR A 346 -16.24 -1.04 -6.33
N LEU A 347 -15.15 -1.78 -6.12
CA LEU A 347 -14.21 -2.14 -7.17
C LEU A 347 -14.85 -3.09 -8.20
N GLU A 348 -15.63 -4.05 -7.73
CA GLU A 348 -16.39 -4.95 -8.62
C GLU A 348 -17.24 -4.14 -9.62
N ARG A 349 -18.07 -3.19 -9.14
CA ARG A 349 -18.87 -2.32 -10.00
C ARG A 349 -18.01 -1.43 -10.90
N PHE A 350 -16.87 -0.97 -10.40
CA PHE A 350 -15.95 -0.16 -11.19
C PHE A 350 -15.37 -0.94 -12.38
N LEU A 351 -15.10 -2.23 -12.20
CA LEU A 351 -14.65 -3.14 -13.26
C LEU A 351 -15.80 -3.47 -14.22
N THR A 352 -16.92 -3.99 -13.70
CA THR A 352 -18.02 -4.55 -14.51
C THR A 352 -18.76 -3.49 -15.31
N GLN A 353 -18.85 -2.24 -14.82
CA GLN A 353 -19.48 -1.12 -15.54
C GLN A 353 -18.53 -0.40 -16.50
N GLY A 354 -17.31 -0.93 -16.73
CA GLY A 354 -16.34 -0.41 -17.71
C GLY A 354 -15.67 0.91 -17.31
N TYR A 355 -15.76 1.33 -16.05
CA TYR A 355 -15.09 2.55 -15.58
C TYR A 355 -13.59 2.37 -15.45
N PHE A 356 -13.13 1.16 -15.11
CA PHE A 356 -11.72 0.83 -15.04
C PHE A 356 -11.04 1.01 -16.40
N GLU A 357 -11.58 0.43 -17.46
CA GLU A 357 -11.02 0.56 -18.80
C GLU A 357 -10.94 2.03 -19.24
N LYS A 358 -12.03 2.79 -19.06
CA LYS A 358 -12.06 4.23 -19.35
C LYS A 358 -11.00 4.98 -18.54
N HIS A 359 -10.79 4.61 -17.29
CA HIS A 359 -9.78 5.19 -16.43
C HIS A 359 -8.37 4.87 -16.93
N ILE A 360 -8.04 3.61 -17.21
CA ILE A 360 -6.75 3.19 -17.74
C ILE A 360 -6.42 3.89 -19.06
N ASN A 361 -7.38 3.98 -19.99
CA ASN A 361 -7.17 4.68 -21.27
C ASN A 361 -6.85 6.17 -21.07
N ARG A 362 -7.48 6.83 -20.10
CA ARG A 362 -7.19 8.22 -19.71
C ARG A 362 -5.81 8.35 -19.10
N MET A 363 -5.44 7.44 -18.20
CA MET A 363 -4.14 7.43 -17.54
C MET A 363 -3.00 7.15 -18.52
N ARG A 364 -3.18 6.24 -19.48
CA ARG A 364 -2.21 6.01 -20.58
C ARG A 364 -1.91 7.29 -21.37
N LYS A 365 -2.95 8.00 -21.78
CA LYS A 365 -2.79 9.28 -22.49
C LYS A 365 -2.03 10.30 -21.63
N PHE A 366 -2.40 10.40 -20.36
CA PHE A 366 -1.78 11.30 -19.39
C PHE A 366 -0.29 10.98 -19.19
N TYR A 367 0.07 9.74 -18.89
CA TYR A 367 1.46 9.35 -18.67
C TYR A 367 2.29 9.42 -19.97
N LYS A 368 1.71 9.07 -21.12
CA LYS A 368 2.38 9.25 -22.42
C LYS A 368 2.74 10.70 -22.69
N ALA A 369 1.81 11.62 -22.44
CA ALA A 369 2.06 13.06 -22.61
C ALA A 369 3.16 13.55 -21.68
N ARG A 370 3.12 13.12 -20.39
CA ARG A 370 4.12 13.48 -19.38
C ARG A 370 5.49 12.94 -19.72
N ARG A 371 5.59 11.65 -20.07
CA ARG A 371 6.83 11.05 -20.58
C ARG A 371 7.42 11.84 -21.73
N ASN A 372 6.61 12.14 -22.75
CA ASN A 372 7.09 12.84 -23.95
C ASN A 372 7.63 14.24 -23.62
N ARG A 373 7.03 14.96 -22.65
CA ARG A 373 7.56 16.25 -22.19
C ARG A 373 8.93 16.09 -21.52
N VAL A 374 9.10 15.10 -20.64
CA VAL A 374 10.40 14.81 -20.00
C VAL A 374 11.46 14.45 -21.06
N LEU A 375 11.11 13.56 -21.99
CA LEU A 375 12.01 13.16 -23.07
C LEU A 375 12.41 14.36 -23.94
N SER A 376 11.46 15.24 -24.26
CA SER A 376 11.75 16.47 -25.04
C SER A 376 12.63 17.44 -24.25
N ALA A 377 12.43 17.58 -22.93
CA ALA A 377 13.28 18.42 -22.09
C ALA A 377 14.72 17.91 -22.06
N ILE A 378 14.91 16.59 -21.92
CA ILE A 378 16.24 15.97 -21.97
C ILE A 378 16.89 16.13 -23.34
N ALA A 379 16.16 15.90 -24.43
CA ALA A 379 16.68 16.00 -25.79
C ALA A 379 17.09 17.44 -26.19
N ASN A 380 16.47 18.44 -25.59
CA ASN A 380 16.74 19.85 -25.88
C ASN A 380 17.65 20.56 -24.85
N CYS A 381 18.16 19.81 -23.85
CA CYS A 381 19.09 20.42 -22.89
C CYS A 381 20.50 20.60 -23.48
N PRO A 382 21.30 21.54 -22.98
CA PRO A 382 22.67 21.77 -23.47
C PRO A 382 23.57 20.54 -23.40
N TYR A 383 23.28 19.63 -22.49
CA TYR A 383 24.06 18.40 -22.24
C TYR A 383 23.50 17.16 -22.95
N ALA A 384 22.52 17.30 -23.86
CA ALA A 384 21.85 16.18 -24.54
C ALA A 384 22.82 15.19 -25.21
N HIS A 385 23.95 15.70 -25.74
CA HIS A 385 24.99 14.89 -26.37
C HIS A 385 25.68 13.88 -25.42
N ARG A 386 25.57 14.10 -24.09
CA ARG A 386 26.12 13.22 -23.05
C ARG A 386 25.07 12.28 -22.44
N LEU A 387 23.83 12.35 -22.89
CA LEU A 387 22.70 11.66 -22.30
C LEU A 387 22.15 10.61 -23.28
N THR A 388 22.00 9.38 -22.82
CA THR A 388 21.40 8.29 -23.59
C THR A 388 20.18 7.77 -22.85
N ILE A 389 19.00 7.84 -23.50
CA ILE A 389 17.74 7.34 -22.93
C ILE A 389 17.57 5.87 -23.32
N LEU A 390 17.30 5.03 -22.32
CA LEU A 390 17.09 3.59 -22.48
C LEU A 390 15.71 3.20 -21.93
N GLU A 391 15.10 2.12 -22.51
CA GLU A 391 13.86 1.48 -22.03
C GLU A 391 12.65 2.42 -21.85
N GLN A 392 12.49 3.39 -22.76
CA GLN A 392 11.46 4.41 -22.67
C GLN A 392 10.04 3.98 -23.11
N ASN A 393 9.84 2.74 -23.61
CA ASN A 393 8.65 2.36 -24.36
C ASN A 393 7.52 1.77 -23.50
N ALA A 394 7.77 1.48 -22.25
CA ALA A 394 6.81 0.87 -21.33
C ALA A 394 6.93 1.46 -19.93
N GLY A 395 5.88 1.26 -19.11
CA GLY A 395 5.84 1.57 -17.68
C GLY A 395 5.90 3.05 -17.35
N LEU A 396 6.28 3.34 -16.11
CA LEU A 396 6.22 4.68 -15.51
C LEU A 396 7.59 5.30 -15.24
N HIS A 397 8.67 4.65 -15.70
CA HIS A 397 10.05 5.09 -15.57
C HIS A 397 10.84 4.71 -16.84
N PHE A 398 12.02 5.27 -16.97
CA PHE A 398 13.04 4.90 -17.97
C PHE A 398 14.43 5.09 -17.38
N LEU A 399 15.46 4.62 -18.06
CA LEU A 399 16.84 4.81 -17.66
C LEU A 399 17.47 5.96 -18.46
N LEU A 400 18.29 6.75 -17.75
CA LEU A 400 19.09 7.81 -18.32
C LEU A 400 20.57 7.51 -18.06
N LYS A 401 21.30 7.07 -19.09
CA LYS A 401 22.74 6.88 -19.01
C LYS A 401 23.45 8.22 -19.27
N VAL A 402 24.42 8.54 -18.41
CA VAL A 402 25.17 9.79 -18.45
C VAL A 402 26.64 9.48 -18.83
N ASP A 403 27.16 10.10 -19.86
CA ASP A 403 28.58 10.06 -20.19
C ASP A 403 29.36 11.00 -19.28
N THR A 404 29.97 10.43 -18.23
CA THR A 404 30.63 11.17 -17.16
C THR A 404 31.77 10.36 -16.54
N GLN A 405 32.73 11.07 -15.92
CA GLN A 405 33.78 10.48 -15.08
C GLN A 405 33.44 10.54 -13.58
N LEU A 406 32.30 11.11 -13.23
CA LEU A 406 31.82 11.16 -11.84
C LEU A 406 31.31 9.78 -11.43
N ASP A 407 31.59 9.36 -10.21
CA ASP A 407 30.94 8.21 -9.62
C ASP A 407 29.41 8.45 -9.42
N ASP A 408 28.64 7.41 -9.20
CA ASP A 408 27.17 7.51 -9.08
C ASP A 408 26.75 8.39 -7.92
N ARG A 409 27.54 8.48 -6.86
CA ARG A 409 27.28 9.35 -5.71
C ARG A 409 27.46 10.82 -6.06
N ALA A 410 28.62 11.19 -6.61
CA ALA A 410 28.90 12.57 -7.03
C ALA A 410 27.91 13.03 -8.11
N LEU A 411 27.54 12.12 -9.03
CA LEU A 411 26.55 12.40 -10.06
C LEU A 411 25.17 12.75 -9.43
N THR A 412 24.69 11.95 -8.47
CA THR A 412 23.41 12.22 -7.80
C THR A 412 23.45 13.47 -6.93
N GLU A 413 24.58 13.76 -6.28
CA GLU A 413 24.80 15.00 -5.53
C GLU A 413 24.75 16.23 -6.45
N GLN A 414 25.30 16.16 -7.66
CA GLN A 414 25.22 17.23 -8.67
C GLN A 414 23.76 17.49 -9.11
N PHE A 415 22.98 16.44 -9.37
CA PHE A 415 21.56 16.58 -9.65
C PHE A 415 20.78 17.19 -8.47
N ALA A 416 21.11 16.81 -7.24
CA ALA A 416 20.48 17.36 -6.05
C ALA A 416 20.78 18.86 -5.87
N GLN A 417 22.02 19.32 -6.16
CA GLN A 417 22.40 20.72 -6.16
C GLN A 417 21.63 21.52 -7.23
N ALA A 418 21.34 20.90 -8.38
CA ALA A 418 20.49 21.48 -9.42
C ALA A 418 18.98 21.45 -9.07
N GLY A 419 18.60 20.93 -7.91
CA GLY A 419 17.21 20.86 -7.48
C GLY A 419 16.45 19.61 -7.99
N ILE A 420 17.14 18.54 -8.38
CA ILE A 420 16.55 17.28 -8.85
C ILE A 420 16.97 16.15 -7.92
N ARG A 421 15.98 15.42 -7.40
CA ARG A 421 16.18 14.17 -6.66
C ARG A 421 16.02 12.98 -7.60
N ILE A 422 17.06 12.17 -7.72
CA ILE A 422 17.12 11.01 -8.61
C ILE A 422 18.01 9.91 -7.99
N ASN A 423 17.73 8.65 -8.30
CA ASN A 423 18.55 7.55 -7.82
C ASN A 423 19.38 6.93 -8.95
N PRO A 424 20.62 6.53 -8.70
CA PRO A 424 21.42 5.77 -9.65
C PRO A 424 20.97 4.31 -9.67
N LEU A 425 21.19 3.63 -10.79
CA LEU A 425 20.87 2.21 -10.94
C LEU A 425 21.65 1.33 -9.95
N SER A 426 22.88 1.74 -9.58
CA SER A 426 23.70 1.05 -8.57
C SER A 426 22.99 0.88 -7.23
N SER A 427 22.12 1.81 -6.83
CA SER A 427 21.36 1.74 -5.58
C SER A 427 20.33 0.60 -5.52
N TYR A 428 20.10 -0.09 -6.62
CA TYR A 428 19.18 -1.23 -6.72
C TYR A 428 19.89 -2.59 -6.75
N PHE A 429 21.23 -2.60 -6.72
CA PHE A 429 22.03 -3.79 -6.50
C PHE A 429 22.28 -4.03 -5.01
N HIS A 430 22.77 -5.22 -4.67
CA HIS A 430 23.09 -5.62 -3.31
C HIS A 430 24.53 -6.16 -3.21
N GLY A 431 25.11 -6.05 -2.00
CA GLY A 431 26.49 -6.50 -1.76
C GLY A 431 27.51 -5.74 -2.61
N SER A 432 28.56 -6.40 -3.04
CA SER A 432 29.65 -5.80 -3.83
C SER A 432 29.22 -5.24 -5.19
N ALA A 433 28.12 -5.74 -5.75
CA ALA A 433 27.59 -5.21 -7.01
C ALA A 433 27.03 -3.78 -6.87
N ALA A 434 26.61 -3.38 -5.65
CA ALA A 434 26.16 -2.00 -5.35
C ALA A 434 27.31 -0.97 -5.33
N GLU A 435 28.55 -1.43 -5.25
CA GLU A 435 29.74 -0.56 -5.23
C GLU A 435 30.24 -0.20 -6.65
N GLN A 436 29.63 -0.77 -7.69
CA GLN A 436 29.99 -0.50 -9.07
C GLN A 436 29.21 0.69 -9.61
N ASP A 437 29.93 1.69 -10.14
CA ASP A 437 29.31 2.82 -10.83
C ASP A 437 28.64 2.35 -12.14
N THR A 438 27.40 2.71 -12.28
CA THR A 438 26.60 2.39 -13.47
C THR A 438 26.51 3.57 -14.44
N HIS A 439 26.76 4.79 -13.96
CA HIS A 439 26.55 6.05 -14.68
C HIS A 439 25.14 6.14 -15.29
N THR A 440 24.19 5.46 -14.64
CA THR A 440 22.82 5.29 -15.14
C THR A 440 21.82 5.68 -14.03
N LEU A 441 20.92 6.58 -14.35
CA LEU A 441 19.91 7.11 -13.43
C LEU A 441 18.53 6.56 -13.74
N VAL A 442 17.73 6.30 -12.72
CA VAL A 442 16.34 5.81 -12.85
C VAL A 442 15.39 7.00 -12.79
N VAL A 443 14.78 7.34 -13.92
CA VAL A 443 13.89 8.49 -14.08
C VAL A 443 12.43 8.04 -13.96
N ASN A 444 11.83 8.21 -12.79
CA ASN A 444 10.40 7.98 -12.59
C ASN A 444 9.62 9.28 -12.86
N TYR A 445 8.89 9.33 -13.96
CA TYR A 445 8.13 10.51 -14.35
C TYR A 445 6.67 10.49 -13.88
N SER A 446 6.20 9.39 -13.28
CA SER A 446 4.81 9.24 -12.84
C SER A 446 4.44 10.21 -11.72
N GLY A 447 5.41 10.53 -10.86
CA GLY A 447 5.26 11.41 -9.71
C GLY A 447 5.24 12.89 -9.99
N LEU A 448 5.67 13.30 -11.17
CA LEU A 448 5.77 14.71 -11.51
C LEU A 448 4.40 15.39 -11.54
N THR A 449 4.25 16.50 -10.82
CA THR A 449 3.14 17.46 -11.03
C THR A 449 3.41 18.30 -12.28
N ASP A 450 2.42 19.03 -12.77
CA ASP A 450 2.65 19.93 -13.90
C ASP A 450 3.65 21.05 -13.53
N GLU A 451 3.61 21.50 -12.28
CA GLU A 451 4.56 22.48 -11.71
C GLU A 451 5.98 21.92 -11.63
N ALA A 452 6.15 20.70 -11.08
CA ALA A 452 7.46 20.02 -11.02
C ALA A 452 8.02 19.77 -12.43
N LEU A 453 7.17 19.48 -13.40
CA LEU A 453 7.57 19.26 -14.78
C LEU A 453 8.06 20.56 -15.45
N HIS A 454 7.38 21.70 -15.23
CA HIS A 454 7.87 23.01 -15.67
C HIS A 454 9.23 23.33 -15.07
N LYS A 455 9.37 23.12 -13.76
CA LYS A 455 10.64 23.35 -13.07
C LYS A 455 11.77 22.45 -13.61
N LEU A 456 11.48 21.17 -13.89
CA LEU A 456 12.43 20.27 -14.55
C LEU A 456 12.87 20.81 -15.92
N GLU A 457 11.90 21.29 -16.74
CA GLU A 457 12.20 21.88 -18.03
C GLU A 457 13.08 23.16 -17.93
N GLU A 458 12.86 23.98 -16.91
CA GLU A 458 13.69 25.17 -16.62
C GLU A 458 15.11 24.78 -16.19
N ILE A 459 15.26 23.83 -15.25
CA ILE A 459 16.57 23.34 -14.77
C ILE A 459 17.37 22.76 -15.94
N LEU A 460 16.74 21.94 -16.78
CA LEU A 460 17.41 21.31 -17.91
C LEU A 460 17.78 22.29 -19.05
N ARG A 461 17.17 23.47 -19.12
CA ARG A 461 17.53 24.53 -20.07
C ARG A 461 18.65 25.44 -19.59
N ALA A 462 18.92 25.43 -18.29
CA ALA A 462 20.02 26.24 -17.75
C ALA A 462 21.37 25.78 -18.33
N PRO A 463 22.27 26.72 -18.68
CA PRO A 463 23.56 26.41 -19.26
C PRO A 463 24.53 25.72 -18.29
#